data_bb3c4618a15079a56556e8abdfd27e70
#
_entry.id   bb3c4618a15079a56556e8abdfd27e70
#
_cell.length_a   1.000
_cell.length_b   1.000
_cell.length_c   1.000
_cell.angle_alpha   90.00
_cell.angle_beta   90.00
_cell.angle_gamma   90.00
#
_symmetry.space_group_name_H-M   'P 1'
#
loop_
_entity.id
_entity.type
_entity.pdbx_description
1 polymer ?
#
loop_
_entity_poly.entity_id
_entity_poly.type
_entity_poly.pdbx_seq_one_letter_code
_entity_poly.pdbx_strand_id
1 'polypeptide(L)'
;MASPHSPSHASASFLDALDGGPRLPADHPPIETGRVGVLLVNLGTPDATDYWSMRRYLKEFLSDRRVIEVPRLVWWPILNLIILTTRPGRKGRDYDTIWNREKNEGPLKTVTRSQAELLAHRLAEAGDRLVIDWAMRYGNPSIASRLEALTRRGCERILVVPLYPQYAAATTATVAD
;
A
#
# COMPACT_ATOMS: atom_id res chain seq x y z
N MET A 1 56.54 5.47 6.15
CA MET A 1 55.35 4.95 6.84
C MET A 1 54.23 5.97 6.69
N ALA A 2 53.34 5.74 5.76
CA ALA A 2 52.20 6.63 5.47
C ALA A 2 50.94 5.94 5.95
N SER A 3 50.19 6.59 6.83
CA SER A 3 48.88 6.14 7.30
C SER A 3 47.81 6.38 6.25
N PRO A 4 46.86 5.44 6.03
CA PRO A 4 45.79 5.66 5.09
C PRO A 4 44.70 6.54 5.72
N HIS A 5 44.37 7.63 5.06
CA HIS A 5 43.15 8.41 5.32
C HIS A 5 41.92 7.60 4.89
N SER A 6 41.09 7.24 5.83
CA SER A 6 39.72 6.81 5.55
C SER A 6 38.87 8.04 5.21
N PRO A 7 38.14 8.06 4.10
CA PRO A 7 37.10 9.06 3.87
C PRO A 7 35.90 8.79 4.76
N SER A 8 35.67 9.70 5.69
CA SER A 8 34.42 9.79 6.44
C SER A 8 33.29 10.13 5.44
N HIS A 9 32.50 9.14 5.06
CA HIS A 9 31.22 9.39 4.39
C HIS A 9 30.26 9.97 5.44
N ALA A 10 30.23 11.30 5.53
CA ALA A 10 29.13 12.00 6.16
C ALA A 10 27.86 11.64 5.34
N SER A 11 27.01 10.80 5.88
CA SER A 11 25.64 10.60 5.36
C SER A 11 24.92 11.94 5.52
N ALA A 12 24.81 12.71 4.43
CA ALA A 12 23.89 13.83 4.39
C ALA A 12 22.50 13.30 4.74
N SER A 13 21.85 13.90 5.74
CA SER A 13 20.51 13.51 6.15
C SER A 13 19.58 13.64 4.94
N PHE A 14 18.63 12.71 4.79
CA PHE A 14 17.59 12.78 3.76
C PHE A 14 16.85 14.14 3.81
N LEU A 15 16.76 14.75 5.00
CA LEU A 15 16.16 16.06 5.21
C LEU A 15 17.00 17.19 4.60
N ASP A 16 18.34 17.08 4.60
CA ASP A 16 19.24 18.06 3.94
C ASP A 16 19.05 18.06 2.41
N ALA A 17 18.69 16.92 1.83
CA ALA A 17 18.39 16.81 0.40
C ALA A 17 17.04 17.47 0.02
N LEU A 18 16.14 17.62 0.97
CA LEU A 18 14.85 18.31 0.78
C LEU A 18 14.96 19.83 0.92
N ASP A 19 16.03 20.35 1.52
CA ASP A 19 16.29 21.78 1.67
C ASP A 19 16.78 22.47 0.38
N GLY A 20 16.94 21.72 -0.71
CA GLY A 20 17.27 22.26 -2.05
C GLY A 20 16.12 22.91 -2.81
N GLY A 21 14.93 23.06 -2.20
CA GLY A 21 13.80 23.84 -2.75
C GLY A 21 14.12 25.32 -2.91
N PRO A 22 13.31 26.09 -3.66
CA PRO A 22 13.52 27.54 -3.81
C PRO A 22 13.58 28.16 -2.40
N ARG A 23 14.73 28.74 -2.07
CA ARG A 23 14.93 29.43 -0.78
C ARG A 23 13.92 30.57 -0.70
N LEU A 24 13.02 30.47 0.25
CA LEU A 24 12.09 31.55 0.54
C LEU A 24 12.87 32.81 1.00
N PRO A 25 12.35 34.02 0.74
CA PRO A 25 12.93 35.23 1.28
C PRO A 25 13.16 35.12 2.80
N ALA A 26 14.19 35.79 3.31
CA ALA A 26 14.56 35.69 4.73
C ALA A 26 13.47 36.20 5.70
N ASP A 27 12.57 37.01 5.20
CA ASP A 27 11.42 37.59 5.91
C ASP A 27 10.11 36.81 5.70
N HIS A 28 10.17 35.67 5.00
CA HIS A 28 9.00 34.84 4.78
C HIS A 28 8.54 34.23 6.12
N PRO A 29 7.25 34.35 6.48
CA PRO A 29 6.75 33.72 7.69
C PRO A 29 6.93 32.19 7.63
N PRO A 30 7.13 31.53 8.77
CA PRO A 30 7.27 30.08 8.80
C PRO A 30 6.11 29.39 8.10
N ILE A 31 6.39 28.52 7.14
CA ILE A 31 5.36 27.67 6.54
C ILE A 31 5.07 26.55 7.53
N GLU A 32 3.96 26.66 8.23
CA GLU A 32 3.43 25.52 9.01
C GLU A 32 2.91 24.47 8.02
N THR A 33 3.76 23.49 7.73
CA THR A 33 3.31 22.32 6.95
C THR A 33 2.56 21.38 7.89
N GLY A 34 1.26 21.20 7.66
CA GLY A 34 0.46 20.22 8.37
C GLY A 34 0.98 18.79 8.20
N ARG A 35 0.40 17.84 8.93
CA ARG A 35 0.77 16.43 8.82
C ARG A 35 0.54 15.88 7.41
N VAL A 36 1.49 15.09 6.93
CA VAL A 36 1.42 14.38 5.65
C VAL A 36 1.29 12.90 5.90
N GLY A 37 0.23 12.29 5.41
CA GLY A 37 0.07 10.84 5.36
C GLY A 37 0.80 10.24 4.16
N VAL A 38 1.48 9.12 4.34
CA VAL A 38 1.99 8.30 3.24
C VAL A 38 1.30 6.95 3.32
N LEU A 39 0.50 6.64 2.31
CA LEU A 39 -0.25 5.39 2.23
C LEU A 39 0.37 4.46 1.20
N LEU A 40 1.04 3.41 1.66
CA LEU A 40 1.54 2.35 0.80
C LEU A 40 0.40 1.42 0.39
N VAL A 41 0.18 1.20 -0.90
CA VAL A 41 -0.93 0.39 -1.41
C VAL A 41 -0.42 -0.78 -2.23
N ASN A 42 -0.89 -1.98 -1.89
CA ASN A 42 -0.62 -3.19 -2.67
C ASN A 42 -1.92 -3.86 -3.13
N LEU A 43 -1.80 -4.87 -4.02
CA LEU A 43 -2.93 -5.53 -4.67
C LEU A 43 -3.96 -6.06 -3.69
N GLY A 44 -3.52 -6.77 -2.68
CA GLY A 44 -4.39 -7.36 -1.69
C GLY A 44 -4.32 -8.88 -1.63
N THR A 45 -5.00 -9.41 -0.64
CA THR A 45 -5.04 -10.84 -0.31
C THR A 45 -6.34 -11.13 0.43
N PRO A 46 -6.87 -12.35 0.37
CA PRO A 46 -8.04 -12.73 1.16
C PRO A 46 -7.76 -12.62 2.66
N ASP A 47 -8.80 -12.44 3.47
CA ASP A 47 -8.68 -12.36 4.93
C ASP A 47 -8.38 -13.73 5.58
N ALA A 48 -8.80 -14.82 4.91
CA ALA A 48 -8.52 -16.19 5.32
C ALA A 48 -8.55 -17.11 4.09
N THR A 49 -8.12 -18.37 4.28
CA THR A 49 -8.06 -19.37 3.21
C THR A 49 -9.37 -20.16 3.03
N ASP A 50 -10.39 -19.87 3.86
CA ASP A 50 -11.70 -20.49 3.75
C ASP A 50 -12.47 -20.07 2.49
N TYR A 51 -13.48 -20.88 2.14
CA TYR A 51 -14.30 -20.67 0.95
C TYR A 51 -14.92 -19.27 0.89
N TRP A 52 -15.49 -18.76 1.99
CA TRP A 52 -16.23 -17.51 1.98
C TRP A 52 -15.31 -16.28 1.93
N SER A 53 -14.21 -16.32 2.64
CA SER A 53 -13.18 -15.27 2.60
C SER A 53 -12.56 -15.17 1.21
N MET A 54 -12.24 -16.32 0.62
CA MET A 54 -11.74 -16.38 -0.74
C MET A 54 -12.78 -15.91 -1.76
N ARG A 55 -14.05 -16.28 -1.58
CA ARG A 55 -15.14 -15.86 -2.46
C ARG A 55 -15.34 -14.35 -2.44
N ARG A 56 -15.29 -13.72 -1.24
CA ARG A 56 -15.39 -12.25 -1.11
C ARG A 56 -14.25 -11.55 -1.84
N TYR A 57 -13.03 -11.98 -1.59
CA TYR A 57 -11.83 -11.43 -2.24
C TYR A 57 -11.88 -11.58 -3.77
N LEU A 58 -12.19 -12.77 -4.28
CA LEU A 58 -12.32 -13.00 -5.72
C LEU A 58 -13.44 -12.19 -6.35
N LYS A 59 -14.56 -12.02 -5.64
CA LYS A 59 -15.67 -11.19 -6.12
C LYS A 59 -15.25 -9.73 -6.26
N GLU A 60 -14.60 -9.17 -5.25
CA GLU A 60 -14.12 -7.79 -5.26
C GLU A 60 -13.12 -7.59 -6.42
N PHE A 61 -12.10 -8.42 -6.49
CA PHE A 61 -11.05 -8.35 -7.51
C PHE A 61 -11.58 -8.52 -8.94
N LEU A 62 -12.40 -9.54 -9.19
CA LEU A 62 -12.90 -9.87 -10.53
C LEU A 62 -14.13 -9.04 -10.96
N SER A 63 -14.69 -8.24 -10.06
CA SER A 63 -15.74 -7.27 -10.40
C SER A 63 -15.18 -5.92 -10.87
N ASP A 64 -13.88 -5.69 -10.71
CA ASP A 64 -13.24 -4.46 -11.15
C ASP A 64 -13.15 -4.42 -12.68
N ARG A 65 -13.61 -3.31 -13.27
CA ARG A 65 -13.63 -3.13 -14.73
C ARG A 65 -12.24 -3.01 -15.34
N ARG A 66 -11.28 -2.52 -14.58
CA ARG A 66 -9.90 -2.41 -15.04
C ARG A 66 -9.17 -3.75 -15.01
N VAL A 67 -9.68 -4.71 -14.25
CA VAL A 67 -9.15 -6.09 -14.19
C VAL A 67 -9.81 -6.96 -15.26
N ILE A 68 -11.14 -6.80 -15.44
CA ILE A 68 -11.93 -7.58 -16.39
C ILE A 68 -12.71 -6.63 -17.29
N GLU A 69 -12.28 -6.51 -18.54
CA GLU A 69 -12.84 -5.60 -19.53
C GLU A 69 -14.06 -6.18 -20.30
N VAL A 70 -14.57 -7.34 -19.86
CA VAL A 70 -15.75 -7.99 -20.47
C VAL A 70 -17.02 -7.20 -20.09
N PRO A 71 -17.98 -7.02 -21.04
CA PRO A 71 -19.26 -6.38 -20.75
C PRO A 71 -19.97 -7.00 -19.54
N ARG A 72 -20.47 -6.18 -18.61
CA ARG A 72 -21.05 -6.64 -17.35
C ARG A 72 -22.18 -7.63 -17.49
N LEU A 73 -23.04 -7.46 -18.51
CA LEU A 73 -24.17 -8.37 -18.75
C LEU A 73 -23.70 -9.81 -19.04
N VAL A 74 -22.55 -9.97 -19.67
CA VAL A 74 -21.94 -11.27 -19.96
C VAL A 74 -21.13 -11.75 -18.76
N TRP A 75 -20.30 -10.87 -18.19
CA TRP A 75 -19.40 -11.23 -17.12
C TRP A 75 -20.10 -11.59 -15.80
N TRP A 76 -21.14 -10.87 -15.45
CA TRP A 76 -21.82 -11.03 -14.17
C TRP A 76 -22.40 -12.43 -13.93
N PRO A 77 -23.13 -13.07 -14.86
CA PRO A 77 -23.53 -14.46 -14.73
C PRO A 77 -22.34 -15.42 -14.61
N ILE A 78 -21.33 -15.26 -15.45
CA ILE A 78 -20.11 -16.10 -15.43
C ILE A 78 -19.39 -16.00 -14.08
N LEU A 79 -19.21 -14.79 -13.59
CA LEU A 79 -18.57 -14.55 -12.31
C LEU A 79 -19.34 -15.22 -11.17
N ASN A 80 -20.64 -14.96 -11.05
CA ASN A 80 -21.41 -15.39 -9.88
C ASN A 80 -21.82 -16.87 -9.92
N LEU A 81 -22.14 -17.42 -11.08
CA LEU A 81 -22.65 -18.79 -11.22
C LEU A 81 -21.55 -19.82 -11.43
N ILE A 82 -20.44 -19.43 -12.04
CA ILE A 82 -19.37 -20.37 -12.37
C ILE A 82 -18.12 -20.11 -11.51
N ILE A 83 -17.54 -18.90 -11.62
CA ILE A 83 -16.23 -18.62 -11.01
C ILE A 83 -16.31 -18.63 -9.50
N LEU A 84 -17.26 -17.90 -8.92
CA LEU A 84 -17.42 -17.78 -7.47
C LEU A 84 -18.06 -19.01 -6.80
N THR A 85 -18.48 -20.01 -7.55
CA THR A 85 -18.92 -21.30 -7.02
C THR A 85 -17.81 -22.34 -7.05
N THR A 86 -16.97 -22.33 -8.08
CA THR A 86 -16.00 -23.40 -8.33
C THR A 86 -14.57 -23.05 -7.87
N ARG A 87 -14.15 -21.78 -8.00
CA ARG A 87 -12.75 -21.38 -7.73
C ARG A 87 -12.40 -21.17 -6.27
N PRO A 88 -13.29 -20.65 -5.38
CA PRO A 88 -12.88 -20.27 -4.02
C PRO A 88 -12.25 -21.42 -3.23
N GLY A 89 -12.86 -22.61 -3.24
CA GLY A 89 -12.32 -23.75 -2.51
C GLY A 89 -10.95 -24.24 -3.02
N ARG A 90 -10.74 -24.21 -4.34
CA ARG A 90 -9.43 -24.55 -4.92
C ARG A 90 -8.38 -23.49 -4.58
N LYS A 91 -8.72 -22.23 -4.79
CA LYS A 91 -7.82 -21.11 -4.50
C LYS A 91 -7.52 -20.96 -3.01
N GLY A 92 -8.48 -21.25 -2.14
CA GLY A 92 -8.22 -21.31 -0.69
C GLY A 92 -7.12 -22.31 -0.33
N ARG A 93 -7.15 -23.52 -0.92
CA ARG A 93 -6.08 -24.52 -0.71
C ARG A 93 -4.73 -24.05 -1.27
N ASP A 94 -4.72 -23.39 -2.45
CA ASP A 94 -3.48 -22.85 -3.03
C ASP A 94 -2.87 -21.78 -2.07
N TYR A 95 -3.70 -20.87 -1.55
CA TYR A 95 -3.26 -19.84 -0.58
C TYR A 95 -2.81 -20.45 0.75
N ASP A 96 -3.43 -21.54 1.18
CA ASP A 96 -3.09 -22.21 2.43
C ASP A 96 -1.64 -22.74 2.45
N THR A 97 -1.09 -23.11 1.30
CA THR A 97 0.31 -23.57 1.16
C THR A 97 1.35 -22.48 1.43
N ILE A 98 1.00 -21.23 1.21
CA ILE A 98 1.89 -20.07 1.39
C ILE A 98 1.47 -19.19 2.58
N TRP A 99 0.44 -19.59 3.33
CA TRP A 99 -0.16 -18.79 4.40
C TRP A 99 0.81 -18.59 5.58
N ASN A 100 0.95 -17.33 6.02
CA ASN A 100 1.71 -17.05 7.24
C ASN A 100 0.89 -17.49 8.45
N ARG A 101 1.26 -18.63 9.03
CA ARG A 101 0.53 -19.24 10.17
C ARG A 101 0.67 -18.44 11.46
N GLU A 102 1.79 -17.75 11.67
CA GLU A 102 2.03 -16.97 12.89
C GLU A 102 1.12 -15.74 12.94
N LYS A 103 1.00 -15.05 11.82
CA LYS A 103 0.19 -13.82 11.70
C LYS A 103 -1.22 -14.08 11.17
N ASN A 104 -1.51 -15.33 10.80
CA ASN A 104 -2.77 -15.75 10.19
C ASN A 104 -3.19 -14.86 9.00
N GLU A 105 -2.26 -14.65 8.06
CA GLU A 105 -2.49 -13.80 6.90
C GLU A 105 -1.68 -14.21 5.67
N GLY A 106 -2.07 -13.70 4.49
CA GLY A 106 -1.31 -13.92 3.26
C GLY A 106 0.06 -13.20 3.28
N PRO A 107 1.11 -13.75 2.63
CA PRO A 107 2.46 -13.20 2.66
C PRO A 107 2.55 -11.78 2.12
N LEU A 108 1.73 -11.41 1.10
CA LEU A 108 1.70 -10.06 0.58
C LEU A 108 1.30 -9.03 1.65
N LYS A 109 0.34 -9.37 2.52
CA LYS A 109 -0.10 -8.53 3.63
C LYS A 109 1.00 -8.36 4.67
N THR A 110 1.68 -9.46 5.04
CA THR A 110 2.83 -9.45 5.95
C THR A 110 3.94 -8.52 5.43
N VAL A 111 4.32 -8.68 4.16
CA VAL A 111 5.40 -7.91 3.55
C VAL A 111 5.04 -6.44 3.45
N THR A 112 3.83 -6.11 2.98
CA THR A 112 3.39 -4.70 2.84
C THR A 112 3.37 -3.98 4.19
N ARG A 113 2.89 -4.65 5.24
CA ARG A 113 2.93 -4.10 6.61
C ARG A 113 4.37 -3.83 7.05
N SER A 114 5.26 -4.82 6.90
CA SER A 114 6.67 -4.67 7.28
C SER A 114 7.37 -3.56 6.50
N GLN A 115 7.04 -3.36 5.23
CA GLN A 115 7.55 -2.23 4.44
C GLN A 115 7.11 -0.89 5.03
N ALA A 116 5.83 -0.75 5.43
CA ALA A 116 5.33 0.47 6.06
C ALA A 116 6.01 0.74 7.43
N GLU A 117 6.15 -0.30 8.25
CA GLU A 117 6.82 -0.22 9.56
C GLU A 117 8.30 0.18 9.41
N LEU A 118 9.03 -0.44 8.49
CA LEU A 118 10.43 -0.12 8.22
C LEU A 118 10.60 1.30 7.66
N LEU A 119 9.68 1.72 6.78
CA LEU A 119 9.68 3.09 6.25
C LEU A 119 9.42 4.11 7.36
N ALA A 120 8.43 3.85 8.23
CA ALA A 120 8.16 4.71 9.38
C ALA A 120 9.38 4.82 10.29
N HIS A 121 10.06 3.71 10.57
CA HIS A 121 11.28 3.71 11.37
C HIS A 121 12.41 4.52 10.70
N ARG A 122 12.61 4.36 9.39
CA ARG A 122 13.64 5.11 8.66
C ARG A 122 13.38 6.60 8.58
N LEU A 123 12.12 7.00 8.61
CA LEU A 123 11.68 8.40 8.53
C LEU A 123 11.31 8.98 9.90
N ALA A 124 11.68 8.31 10.99
CA ALA A 124 11.38 8.75 12.36
C ALA A 124 11.91 10.16 12.69
N GLU A 125 13.00 10.58 12.04
CA GLU A 125 13.56 11.94 12.19
C GLU A 125 12.61 13.05 11.69
N ALA A 126 11.66 12.72 10.79
CA ALA A 126 10.63 13.66 10.36
C ALA A 126 9.59 13.96 11.48
N GLY A 127 9.67 13.24 12.60
CA GLY A 127 8.78 13.39 13.74
C GLY A 127 7.31 13.15 13.40
N ASP A 128 6.42 13.77 14.15
CA ASP A 128 4.96 13.60 13.99
C ASP A 128 4.37 14.21 12.72
N ARG A 129 5.18 14.90 11.90
CA ARG A 129 4.71 15.50 10.65
C ARG A 129 4.47 14.46 9.55
N LEU A 130 5.09 13.29 9.64
CA LEU A 130 4.96 12.23 8.64
C LEU A 130 4.30 11.00 9.26
N VAL A 131 3.18 10.58 8.68
CA VAL A 131 2.39 9.45 9.15
C VAL A 131 2.37 8.38 8.07
N ILE A 132 3.06 7.27 8.31
CA ILE A 132 3.10 6.15 7.38
C ILE A 132 2.00 5.15 7.73
N ASP A 133 1.26 4.70 6.71
CA ASP A 133 0.26 3.64 6.83
C ASP A 133 0.25 2.79 5.54
N TRP A 134 -0.51 1.71 5.52
CA TRP A 134 -0.61 0.81 4.39
C TRP A 134 -2.04 0.31 4.20
N ALA A 135 -2.37 -0.02 2.95
CA ALA A 135 -3.68 -0.54 2.55
C ALA A 135 -3.57 -1.61 1.47
N MET A 136 -4.65 -2.34 1.31
CA MET A 136 -4.87 -3.26 0.21
C MET A 136 -5.90 -2.67 -0.76
N ARG A 137 -5.64 -2.79 -2.07
CA ARG A 137 -6.62 -2.40 -3.09
C ARG A 137 -7.86 -3.29 -3.02
N TYR A 138 -7.65 -4.59 -2.79
CA TYR A 138 -8.72 -5.58 -2.60
C TYR A 138 -8.53 -6.29 -1.27
N GLY A 139 -9.59 -6.41 -0.49
CA GLY A 139 -9.55 -6.96 0.86
C GLY A 139 -9.20 -5.93 1.94
N ASN A 140 -8.59 -6.39 3.04
CA ASN A 140 -8.37 -5.57 4.23
C ASN A 140 -6.90 -5.43 4.64
N PRO A 141 -6.51 -4.25 5.20
CA PRO A 141 -7.31 -3.03 5.36
C PRO A 141 -7.55 -2.32 4.02
N SER A 142 -8.77 -1.83 3.80
CA SER A 142 -9.11 -1.15 2.55
C SER A 142 -8.51 0.26 2.47
N ILE A 143 -8.31 0.76 1.24
CA ILE A 143 -7.84 2.14 1.00
C ILE A 143 -8.75 3.15 1.71
N ALA A 144 -10.07 3.04 1.54
CA ALA A 144 -11.02 3.95 2.16
C ALA A 144 -10.85 4.02 3.69
N SER A 145 -10.76 2.86 4.36
CA SER A 145 -10.62 2.81 5.81
C SER A 145 -9.31 3.47 6.31
N ARG A 146 -8.24 3.39 5.51
CA ARG A 146 -6.95 3.99 5.86
C ARG A 146 -6.89 5.47 5.55
N LEU A 147 -7.53 5.93 4.47
CA LEU A 147 -7.69 7.36 4.21
C LEU A 147 -8.45 8.04 5.34
N GLU A 148 -9.56 7.46 5.79
CA GLU A 148 -10.30 7.96 6.95
C GLU A 148 -9.44 7.98 8.23
N ALA A 149 -8.66 6.92 8.47
CA ALA A 149 -7.77 6.85 9.63
C ALA A 149 -6.68 7.94 9.59
N LEU A 150 -6.06 8.18 8.44
CA LEU A 150 -5.08 9.24 8.24
C LEU A 150 -5.70 10.63 8.42
N THR A 151 -6.91 10.86 7.90
CA THR A 151 -7.64 12.10 8.10
C THR A 151 -7.94 12.36 9.57
N ARG A 152 -8.42 11.33 10.31
CA ARG A 152 -8.64 11.43 11.77
C ARG A 152 -7.36 11.70 12.56
N ARG A 153 -6.19 11.30 12.05
CA ARG A 153 -4.87 11.62 12.64
C ARG A 153 -4.39 13.03 12.29
N GLY A 154 -5.21 13.83 11.60
CA GLY A 154 -4.91 15.21 11.24
C GLY A 154 -3.97 15.35 10.04
N CYS A 155 -3.90 14.34 9.17
CA CYS A 155 -3.17 14.48 7.90
C CYS A 155 -3.95 15.37 6.94
N GLU A 156 -3.37 16.51 6.57
CA GLU A 156 -3.95 17.49 5.64
C GLU A 156 -3.69 17.11 4.18
N ARG A 157 -2.63 16.35 3.95
CA ARG A 157 -2.24 15.82 2.63
C ARG A 157 -1.91 14.36 2.75
N ILE A 158 -2.27 13.57 1.75
CA ILE A 158 -1.98 12.15 1.69
C ILE A 158 -1.30 11.83 0.37
N LEU A 159 -0.09 11.27 0.45
CA LEU A 159 0.62 10.68 -0.67
C LEU A 159 0.25 9.22 -0.75
N VAL A 160 -0.41 8.81 -1.83
CA VAL A 160 -0.71 7.40 -2.11
C VAL A 160 0.40 6.81 -2.98
N VAL A 161 1.02 5.73 -2.52
CA VAL A 161 2.16 5.08 -3.18
C VAL A 161 1.78 3.64 -3.55
N PRO A 162 1.35 3.38 -4.79
CA PRO A 162 1.13 2.02 -5.27
C PRO A 162 2.44 1.24 -5.37
N LEU A 163 2.52 0.07 -4.74
CA LEU A 163 3.72 -0.77 -4.68
C LEU A 163 3.82 -1.75 -5.86
N TYR A 164 3.40 -1.33 -7.04
CA TYR A 164 3.53 -2.11 -8.26
C TYR A 164 4.82 -1.73 -9.01
N PRO A 165 5.54 -2.70 -9.58
CA PRO A 165 6.80 -2.43 -10.27
C PRO A 165 6.61 -1.62 -11.57
N GLN A 166 5.41 -1.68 -12.16
CA GLN A 166 5.06 -0.99 -13.40
C GLN A 166 3.63 -0.50 -13.37
N TYR A 167 3.35 0.58 -14.12
CA TYR A 167 1.99 1.03 -14.34
C TYR A 167 1.23 0.06 -15.25
N ALA A 168 0.05 -0.34 -14.83
CA ALA A 168 -0.95 -1.03 -15.66
C ALA A 168 -2.36 -0.60 -15.25
N ALA A 169 -3.31 -0.72 -16.19
CA ALA A 169 -4.72 -0.42 -15.90
C ALA A 169 -5.26 -1.27 -14.75
N ALA A 170 -4.92 -2.57 -14.74
CA ALA A 170 -5.35 -3.52 -13.71
C ALA A 170 -4.58 -3.40 -12.37
N THR A 171 -3.62 -2.50 -12.24
CA THR A 171 -2.80 -2.33 -11.04
C THR A 171 -2.84 -0.89 -10.53
N THR A 172 -1.90 -0.05 -10.93
CA THR A 172 -1.78 1.33 -10.42
C THR A 172 -3.05 2.15 -10.67
N ALA A 173 -3.68 2.01 -11.85
CA ALA A 173 -4.88 2.77 -12.16
C ALA A 173 -6.08 2.39 -11.28
N THR A 174 -6.18 1.13 -10.81
CA THR A 174 -7.25 0.72 -9.89
C THR A 174 -7.12 1.37 -8.51
N VAL A 175 -5.93 1.82 -8.13
CA VAL A 175 -5.70 2.52 -6.85
C VAL A 175 -6.16 3.97 -6.92
N ALA A 176 -6.17 4.57 -8.13
CA ALA A 176 -6.56 5.96 -8.33
C ALA A 176 -8.09 6.14 -8.49
N ASP A 177 -8.84 5.06 -8.69
CA ASP A 177 -10.31 5.05 -8.76
C ASP A 177 -10.93 5.05 -7.37
#